data_73ec1b2c116bf45cbc973fdac51a4ccb
#
_entry.id   73ec1b2c116bf45cbc973fdac51a4ccb
#
_cell.length_a   1.000
_cell.length_b   1.000
_cell.length_c   1.000
_cell.angle_alpha   90.00
_cell.angle_beta   90.00
_cell.angle_gamma   90.00
#
_symmetry.space_group_name_H-M   'P 1'
#
loop_
_entity.id
_entity.type
_entity.pdbx_description
1 polymer ?
#
loop_
_entity_poly.entity_id
_entity_poly.type
_entity_poly.pdbx_seq_one_letter_code
_entity_poly.pdbx_strand_id
1 'polypeptide(L)'
;MRRAEEDAIVAEMVKEMLACERFTVQDWRNKWQLHPATFGDLLTRASDVVREEHGVTFRPGPHGSRQRATYQETLNQSMRRHRKGLRSIERGAACAVVAGIMATTDVERAAAEKTASLRKLQLAMAKTRSRKRLSAADG
;
A
#
# COMPACT_ATOMS: atom_id res chain seq x y z
N MET A 1 6.34 -24.90 -6.15
CA MET A 1 6.91 -24.11 -7.28
C MET A 1 8.26 -23.56 -6.85
N ARG A 2 9.24 -23.59 -7.70
CA ARG A 2 10.56 -23.05 -7.42
C ARG A 2 10.55 -21.54 -7.57
N ARG A 3 11.35 -20.83 -6.76
CA ARG A 3 11.43 -19.36 -6.80
C ARG A 3 11.79 -18.80 -8.18
N ALA A 4 12.66 -19.51 -8.92
CA ALA A 4 13.01 -19.12 -10.29
C ALA A 4 11.82 -19.17 -11.26
N GLU A 5 10.91 -20.14 -11.08
CA GLU A 5 9.67 -20.24 -11.88
C GLU A 5 8.71 -19.12 -11.52
N GLU A 6 8.59 -18.79 -10.24
CA GLU A 6 7.78 -17.66 -9.76
C GLU A 6 8.29 -16.34 -10.32
N ASP A 7 9.59 -16.12 -10.27
CA ASP A 7 10.22 -14.91 -10.81
C ASP A 7 10.01 -14.77 -12.32
N ALA A 8 10.06 -15.89 -13.05
CA ALA A 8 9.76 -15.91 -14.49
C ALA A 8 8.30 -15.54 -14.77
N ILE A 9 7.36 -16.05 -13.99
CA ILE A 9 5.94 -15.71 -14.12
C ILE A 9 5.70 -14.23 -13.80
N VAL A 10 6.31 -13.72 -12.75
CA VAL A 10 6.23 -12.30 -12.39
C VAL A 10 6.75 -11.42 -13.53
N ALA A 11 7.87 -11.77 -14.14
CA ALA A 11 8.41 -11.05 -15.29
C ALA A 11 7.45 -11.04 -16.49
N GLU A 12 6.79 -12.16 -16.77
CA GLU A 12 5.77 -12.24 -17.82
C GLU A 12 4.55 -11.39 -17.50
N MET A 13 4.08 -11.42 -16.25
CA MET A 13 2.97 -10.59 -15.78
C MET A 13 3.28 -9.10 -15.94
N VAL A 14 4.47 -8.67 -15.55
CA VAL A 14 4.92 -7.29 -15.72
C VAL A 14 4.91 -6.89 -17.19
N LYS A 15 5.45 -7.72 -18.05
CA LYS A 15 5.46 -7.49 -19.50
C LYS A 15 4.05 -7.34 -20.07
N GLU A 16 3.11 -8.18 -19.67
CA GLU A 16 1.72 -8.10 -20.12
C GLU A 16 1.00 -6.90 -19.55
N MET A 17 1.22 -6.54 -18.28
CA MET A 17 0.67 -5.34 -17.68
C MET A 17 1.09 -4.06 -18.42
N LEU A 18 2.32 -4.00 -18.88
CA LEU A 18 2.82 -2.85 -19.64
C LEU A 18 2.26 -2.78 -21.05
N ALA A 19 1.86 -3.93 -21.62
CA ALA A 19 1.34 -4.04 -22.97
C ALA A 19 -0.19 -3.88 -23.06
N CYS A 20 -0.94 -4.06 -21.97
CA CYS A 20 -2.40 -4.02 -21.96
C CYS A 20 -2.97 -2.88 -21.13
N GLU A 21 -4.19 -2.47 -21.45
CA GLU A 21 -4.96 -1.50 -20.64
C GLU A 21 -5.94 -2.19 -19.69
N ARG A 22 -6.26 -3.44 -19.98
CA ARG A 22 -7.23 -4.22 -19.23
C ARG A 22 -6.88 -5.70 -19.30
N PHE A 23 -7.07 -6.42 -18.20
CA PHE A 23 -6.98 -7.88 -18.17
C PHE A 23 -8.01 -8.46 -17.20
N THR A 24 -8.34 -9.73 -17.40
CA THR A 24 -9.24 -10.48 -16.52
C THR A 24 -8.42 -11.41 -15.63
N VAL A 25 -8.65 -11.33 -14.32
CA VAL A 25 -7.93 -12.15 -13.33
C VAL A 25 -8.10 -13.65 -13.61
N GLN A 26 -9.32 -14.08 -13.98
CA GLN A 26 -9.59 -15.49 -14.27
C GLN A 26 -8.81 -16.00 -15.49
N ASP A 27 -8.72 -15.20 -16.55
CA ASP A 27 -7.97 -15.56 -17.76
C ASP A 27 -6.48 -15.73 -17.45
N TRP A 28 -5.91 -14.87 -16.66
CA TRP A 28 -4.52 -14.95 -16.24
C TRP A 28 -4.25 -16.15 -15.33
N ARG A 29 -5.14 -16.45 -14.40
CA ARG A 29 -5.05 -17.66 -13.58
C ARG A 29 -5.06 -18.92 -14.43
N ASN A 30 -5.94 -18.98 -15.42
CA ASN A 30 -6.02 -20.10 -16.35
C ASN A 30 -4.77 -20.22 -17.23
N LYS A 31 -4.23 -19.08 -17.66
CA LYS A 31 -3.02 -19.03 -18.51
C LYS A 31 -1.81 -19.67 -17.83
N TRP A 32 -1.56 -19.35 -16.56
CA TRP A 32 -0.44 -19.90 -15.80
C TRP A 32 -0.80 -21.09 -14.92
N GLN A 33 -2.05 -21.51 -14.90
CA GLN A 33 -2.54 -22.67 -14.13
C GLN A 33 -2.13 -22.62 -12.66
N LEU A 34 -2.28 -21.45 -12.02
CA LEU A 34 -1.84 -21.23 -10.65
C LEU A 34 -2.98 -21.42 -9.64
N HIS A 35 -2.61 -21.89 -8.45
CA HIS A 35 -3.50 -21.86 -7.30
C HIS A 35 -3.86 -20.40 -6.95
N PRO A 36 -5.12 -20.12 -6.53
CA PRO A 36 -5.56 -18.74 -6.23
C PRO A 36 -4.66 -17.97 -5.29
N ALA A 37 -4.17 -18.58 -4.22
CA ALA A 37 -3.28 -17.93 -3.25
C ALA A 37 -1.93 -17.56 -3.88
N THR A 38 -1.32 -18.50 -4.61
CA THR A 38 -0.05 -18.28 -5.33
C THR A 38 -0.21 -17.20 -6.38
N PHE A 39 -1.30 -17.24 -7.15
CA PHE A 39 -1.59 -16.22 -8.15
C PHE A 39 -1.71 -14.83 -7.52
N GLY A 40 -2.42 -14.71 -6.40
CA GLY A 40 -2.57 -13.45 -5.68
C GLY A 40 -1.23 -12.86 -5.25
N ASP A 41 -0.33 -13.68 -4.71
CA ASP A 41 1.01 -13.25 -4.30
C ASP A 41 1.87 -12.79 -5.48
N LEU A 42 1.86 -13.55 -6.58
CA LEU A 42 2.62 -13.21 -7.78
C LEU A 42 2.08 -11.97 -8.47
N LEU A 43 0.75 -11.82 -8.52
CA LEU A 43 0.11 -10.63 -9.07
C LEU A 43 0.44 -9.38 -8.25
N THR A 44 0.46 -9.49 -6.92
CA THR A 44 0.86 -8.39 -6.05
C THR A 44 2.31 -7.97 -6.31
N ARG A 45 3.22 -8.92 -6.41
CA ARG A 45 4.63 -8.66 -6.75
C ARG A 45 4.76 -7.97 -8.11
N ALA A 46 4.07 -8.46 -9.14
CA ALA A 46 4.08 -7.86 -10.46
C ALA A 46 3.50 -6.43 -10.45
N SER A 47 2.39 -6.22 -9.72
CA SER A 47 1.77 -4.91 -9.58
C SER A 47 2.69 -3.90 -8.89
N ASP A 48 3.44 -4.33 -7.87
CA ASP A 48 4.40 -3.49 -7.18
C ASP A 48 5.54 -3.07 -8.10
N VAL A 49 6.08 -3.98 -8.91
CA VAL A 49 7.14 -3.69 -9.89
C VAL A 49 6.64 -2.68 -10.93
N VAL A 50 5.47 -2.90 -11.50
CA VAL A 50 4.89 -2.01 -12.52
C VAL A 50 4.64 -0.61 -11.95
N ARG A 51 4.17 -0.52 -10.72
CA ARG A 51 3.95 0.77 -10.05
C ARG A 51 5.25 1.50 -9.74
N GLU A 52 6.23 0.80 -9.18
CA GLU A 52 7.47 1.41 -8.72
C GLU A 52 8.42 1.78 -9.87
N GLU A 53 8.53 0.92 -10.88
CA GLU A 53 9.46 1.12 -12.00
C GLU A 53 8.86 1.90 -13.16
N HIS A 54 7.55 1.78 -13.40
CA HIS A 54 6.89 2.33 -14.59
C HIS A 54 5.78 3.34 -14.27
N GLY A 55 5.42 3.51 -12.99
CA GLY A 55 4.37 4.44 -12.59
C GLY A 55 2.96 4.06 -13.07
N VAL A 56 2.74 2.80 -13.43
CA VAL A 56 1.46 2.28 -13.90
C VAL A 56 0.74 1.56 -12.78
N THR A 57 -0.55 1.86 -12.60
CA THR A 57 -1.42 1.19 -11.63
C THR A 57 -2.68 0.68 -12.31
N PHE A 58 -3.28 -0.36 -11.73
CA PHE A 58 -4.54 -0.94 -12.18
C PHE A 58 -5.59 -0.80 -11.09
N ARG A 59 -6.84 -0.59 -11.49
CA ARG A 59 -8.00 -0.53 -10.60
C ARG A 59 -8.92 -1.72 -10.86
N PRO A 60 -9.71 -2.16 -9.86
CA PRO A 60 -10.76 -3.14 -10.08
C PRO A 60 -11.77 -2.64 -11.11
N GLY A 61 -12.17 -3.51 -12.03
CA GLY A 61 -13.21 -3.27 -13.01
C GLY A 61 -14.33 -4.30 -12.89
N PRO A 62 -15.34 -4.24 -13.76
CA PRO A 62 -16.45 -5.20 -13.76
C PRO A 62 -15.98 -6.62 -14.13
N HIS A 63 -16.70 -7.63 -13.62
CA HIS A 63 -16.48 -9.05 -13.95
C HIS A 63 -15.07 -9.58 -13.63
N GLY A 64 -14.48 -9.14 -12.52
CA GLY A 64 -13.13 -9.57 -12.13
C GLY A 64 -12.01 -9.04 -13.02
N SER A 65 -12.28 -8.02 -13.80
CA SER A 65 -11.26 -7.35 -14.62
C SER A 65 -10.43 -6.37 -13.80
N ARG A 66 -9.25 -6.06 -14.33
CA ARG A 66 -8.38 -4.99 -13.85
C ARG A 66 -8.17 -4.03 -15.01
N GLN A 67 -8.35 -2.75 -14.77
CA GLN A 67 -8.20 -1.70 -15.76
C GLN A 67 -7.08 -0.76 -15.36
N ARG A 68 -6.31 -0.29 -16.34
CA ARG A 68 -5.26 0.71 -16.09
C ARG A 68 -5.90 1.99 -15.55
N ALA A 69 -5.41 2.45 -14.40
CA ALA A 69 -5.91 3.65 -13.77
C ALA A 69 -5.41 4.91 -14.50
N THR A 70 -6.26 5.92 -14.58
CA THR A 70 -5.87 7.25 -15.05
C THR A 70 -4.98 7.95 -14.01
N TYR A 71 -4.31 9.03 -14.43
CA TYR A 71 -3.51 9.85 -13.50
C TYR A 71 -4.34 10.31 -12.29
N GLN A 72 -5.56 10.78 -12.52
CA GLN A 72 -6.43 11.25 -11.45
C GLN A 72 -6.86 10.11 -10.50
N GLU A 73 -7.18 8.95 -11.03
CA GLU A 73 -7.50 7.77 -10.23
C GLU A 73 -6.31 7.32 -9.38
N THR A 74 -5.12 7.31 -9.95
CA THR A 74 -3.87 6.97 -9.25
C THR A 74 -3.59 7.95 -8.11
N LEU A 75 -3.76 9.25 -8.36
CA LEU A 75 -3.60 10.28 -7.36
C LEU A 75 -4.60 10.11 -6.21
N ASN A 76 -5.87 9.85 -6.52
CA ASN A 76 -6.91 9.61 -5.54
C ASN A 76 -6.63 8.38 -4.67
N GLN A 77 -6.14 7.29 -5.24
CA GLN A 77 -5.72 6.10 -4.50
C GLN A 77 -4.57 6.41 -3.52
N SER A 78 -3.58 7.15 -3.99
CA SER A 78 -2.45 7.58 -3.16
C SER A 78 -2.92 8.41 -1.97
N MET A 79 -3.81 9.36 -2.18
CA MET A 79 -4.39 10.19 -1.14
C MET A 79 -5.19 9.38 -0.11
N ARG A 80 -6.00 8.42 -0.56
CA ARG A 80 -6.76 7.53 0.34
C ARG A 80 -5.85 6.70 1.23
N ARG A 81 -4.80 6.10 0.67
CA ARG A 81 -3.80 5.32 1.43
C ARG A 81 -3.09 6.18 2.44
N HIS A 82 -2.75 7.40 2.08
CA HIS A 82 -2.09 8.34 2.98
C HIS A 82 -2.98 8.70 4.18
N ARG A 83 -4.26 9.03 3.94
CA ARG A 83 -5.24 9.31 5.01
C ARG A 83 -5.41 8.11 5.96
N LYS A 84 -5.45 6.90 5.41
CA LYS A 84 -5.54 5.67 6.21
C LYS A 84 -4.31 5.50 7.10
N GLY A 85 -3.13 5.78 6.58
CA GLY A 85 -1.87 5.77 7.34
C GLY A 85 -1.87 6.78 8.49
N LEU A 86 -2.34 8.01 8.24
CA LEU A 86 -2.47 9.05 9.28
C LEU A 86 -3.42 8.60 10.41
N ARG A 87 -4.58 8.05 10.07
CA ARG A 87 -5.53 7.53 11.07
C ARG A 87 -4.92 6.42 11.92
N SER A 88 -4.14 5.54 11.33
CA SER A 88 -3.44 4.46 12.05
C SER A 88 -2.43 5.03 13.06
N ILE A 89 -1.67 6.05 12.69
CA ILE A 89 -0.72 6.74 13.57
C ILE A 89 -1.46 7.46 14.72
N GLU A 90 -2.56 8.13 14.42
CA GLU A 90 -3.41 8.80 15.43
C GLU A 90 -3.94 7.80 16.46
N ARG A 91 -4.43 6.65 16.04
CA ARG A 91 -4.89 5.59 16.94
C ARG A 91 -3.77 5.05 17.82
N GLY A 92 -2.58 4.84 17.25
CA GLY A 92 -1.41 4.40 18.01
C GLY A 92 -0.99 5.40 19.07
N ALA A 93 -1.02 6.70 18.76
CA ALA A 93 -0.74 7.77 19.73
C ALA A 93 -1.77 7.79 20.87
N ALA A 94 -3.06 7.67 20.56
CA ALA A 94 -4.12 7.61 21.57
C ALA A 94 -3.97 6.39 22.49
N CYS A 95 -3.65 5.22 21.95
CA CYS A 95 -3.39 4.01 22.75
C CYS A 95 -2.20 4.19 23.69
N ALA A 96 -1.14 4.86 23.25
CA ALA A 96 0.04 5.11 24.09
C ALA A 96 -0.28 6.06 25.25
N VAL A 97 -1.14 7.07 25.03
CA VAL A 97 -1.62 7.96 26.10
C VAL A 97 -2.43 7.18 27.14
N VAL A 98 -3.35 6.33 26.70
CA VAL A 98 -4.14 5.46 27.62
C VAL A 98 -3.23 4.53 28.42
N ALA A 99 -2.21 3.93 27.80
CA ALA A 99 -1.24 3.11 28.52
C ALA A 99 -0.51 3.91 29.60
N GLY A 100 -0.18 5.17 29.36
CA GLY A 100 0.41 6.06 30.37
C GLY A 100 -0.50 6.32 31.57
N ILE A 101 -1.80 6.46 31.35
CA ILE A 101 -2.80 6.63 32.42
C ILE A 101 -2.94 5.35 33.25
N MET A 102 -2.86 4.18 32.62
CA MET A 102 -2.97 2.87 33.27
C MET A 102 -1.68 2.41 33.96
N ALA A 103 -0.56 3.08 33.73
CA ALA A 103 0.75 2.70 34.27
C ALA A 103 0.77 2.76 35.80
N THR A 104 1.30 1.68 36.43
CA THR A 104 1.38 1.53 37.89
C THR A 104 2.75 1.88 38.45
N THR A 105 3.78 1.92 37.61
CA THR A 105 5.16 2.25 37.98
C THR A 105 5.68 3.45 37.22
N ASP A 106 6.68 4.14 37.78
CA ASP A 106 7.32 5.27 37.09
C ASP A 106 8.02 4.87 35.82
N VAL A 107 8.59 3.64 35.77
CA VAL A 107 9.24 3.08 34.57
C VAL A 107 8.21 2.87 33.45
N GLU A 108 7.07 2.26 33.77
CA GLU A 108 5.98 2.05 32.81
C GLU A 108 5.44 3.39 32.30
N ARG A 109 5.25 4.36 33.19
CA ARG A 109 4.78 5.70 32.83
C ARG A 109 5.76 6.41 31.89
N ALA A 110 7.06 6.37 32.19
CA ALA A 110 8.09 6.96 31.35
C ALA A 110 8.14 6.30 29.98
N ALA A 111 8.01 4.96 29.91
CA ALA A 111 7.96 4.23 28.64
C ALA A 111 6.74 4.60 27.80
N ALA A 112 5.57 4.73 28.43
CA ALA A 112 4.33 5.13 27.75
C ALA A 112 4.42 6.58 27.24
N GLU A 113 4.95 7.51 28.02
CA GLU A 113 5.16 8.90 27.61
C GLU A 113 6.12 9.02 26.44
N LYS A 114 7.22 8.26 26.44
CA LYS A 114 8.17 8.21 25.35
C LYS A 114 7.51 7.70 24.07
N THR A 115 6.72 6.63 24.16
CA THR A 115 5.99 6.06 23.03
C THR A 115 4.97 7.06 22.47
N ALA A 116 4.20 7.72 23.32
CA ALA A 116 3.24 8.73 22.91
C ALA A 116 3.92 9.91 22.19
N SER A 117 5.05 10.37 22.68
CA SER A 117 5.84 11.46 22.07
C SER A 117 6.37 11.07 20.71
N LEU A 118 6.91 9.86 20.56
CA LEU A 118 7.37 9.34 19.27
C LEU A 118 6.23 9.23 18.24
N ARG A 119 5.06 8.77 18.67
CA ARG A 119 3.88 8.67 17.78
C ARG A 119 3.38 10.05 17.36
N LYS A 120 3.35 11.03 18.25
CA LYS A 120 3.00 12.41 17.91
C LYS A 120 3.98 13.02 16.92
N LEU A 121 5.27 12.76 17.07
CA LEU A 121 6.29 13.21 16.13
C LEU A 121 6.10 12.59 14.75
N GLN A 122 5.86 11.28 14.68
CA GLN A 122 5.57 10.58 13.43
C GLN A 122 4.35 11.15 12.71
N LEU A 123 3.28 11.45 13.46
CA LEU A 123 2.07 12.06 12.93
C LEU A 123 2.34 13.46 12.35
N ALA A 124 3.08 14.30 13.09
CA ALA A 124 3.45 15.63 12.63
C ALA A 124 4.29 15.58 11.34
N MET A 125 5.26 14.68 11.26
CA MET A 125 6.08 14.48 10.06
C MET A 125 5.25 14.00 8.87
N ALA A 126 4.33 13.07 9.08
CA ALA A 126 3.43 12.55 8.03
C ALA A 126 2.49 13.65 7.51
N LYS A 127 1.92 14.48 8.39
CA LYS A 127 1.08 15.63 8.02
C LYS A 127 1.87 16.67 7.21
N THR A 128 3.10 16.95 7.58
CA THR A 128 3.97 17.88 6.83
C THR A 128 4.26 17.37 5.43
N ARG A 129 4.57 16.09 5.28
CA ARG A 129 4.78 15.44 3.97
C ARG A 129 3.52 15.51 3.10
N SER A 130 2.35 15.29 3.69
CA SER A 130 1.06 15.37 2.99
C SER A 130 0.80 16.78 2.45
N ARG A 131 1.03 17.82 3.25
CA ARG A 131 0.89 19.22 2.84
C ARG A 131 1.82 19.58 1.69
N LYS A 132 3.09 19.15 1.74
CA LYS A 132 4.06 19.36 0.66
C LYS A 132 3.63 18.71 -0.65
N ARG A 133 3.11 17.46 -0.59
CA ARG A 133 2.62 16.76 -1.79
C ARG A 133 1.41 17.44 -2.41
N LEU A 134 0.45 17.88 -1.61
CA LEU A 134 -0.72 18.61 -2.09
C LEU A 134 -0.32 19.95 -2.72
N SER A 135 0.58 20.69 -2.12
CA SER A 135 1.10 21.94 -2.67
C SER A 135 1.82 21.72 -4.01
N ALA A 136 2.61 20.65 -4.15
CA ALA A 136 3.27 20.32 -5.40
C ALA A 136 2.28 19.87 -6.49
N ALA A 137 1.18 19.22 -6.14
CA ALA A 137 0.14 18.81 -7.08
C ALA A 137 -0.71 20.00 -7.59
N ASP A 138 -0.90 21.03 -6.77
CA ASP A 138 -1.65 22.25 -7.11
C ASP A 138 -0.80 23.26 -7.93
N GLY A 139 0.48 23.08 -7.92
CA GLY A 139 1.42 23.89 -8.72
C GLY A 139 1.68 23.28 -10.06
#